data_b74b598ec03ae79d54536aa78919c33e
#
_entry.id   b74b598ec03ae79d54536aa78919c33e
#
_cell.length_a   1.000
_cell.length_b   1.000
_cell.length_c   1.000
_cell.angle_alpha   90.00
_cell.angle_beta   90.00
_cell.angle_gamma   90.00
#
_symmetry.space_group_name_H-M   'P 1'
#
loop_
_entity.id
_entity.type
_entity.pdbx_description
1 polymer ?
#
loop_
_entity_poly.entity_id
_entity_poly.type
_entity_poly.pdbx_seq_one_letter_code
_entity_poly.pdbx_strand_id
1 'polypeptide(L)'
;MTNIEASAAKRATRTFTCSDITPDEMDAFSATHPQGNFQQASGMGRVRQANGVAVSYLGFYENGELVAATQFEVHGHGLGTFAEVHDGPLADFHDRELTSYVFSQLRARAKAAGAAQLVVTPEKPYRTRNSAGEPLDAEGASLAGVPAGVETGPDDEGIASITSCGLAHEGFPVGYQAVPRWRYLKDLTGLADDKALLASYSKNTKRNVRIAHDNGVVVRRIGRDELGLFHDICELSCEKQGFENKPVSYFEQIYDAMGDAAEFNVAFIDTAEHLAIWEKKRDAFAADIAKLEKSLETARTPEKVERKLADVRKKHEAALRRVETAHKYETVGAHIPAAAALFIWHPRECVYLFSGSDATYAKFYAATAIQHHVMGECIERGCMRYNFYGINGVFDNPNDPGRGLLEFKQGFEGYVEELMGYFEMPVRPAV
;
A
#
# COMPACT_ATOMS: atom_id res chain seq x y z
N MET A 1 6.23 -17.93 -65.05
CA MET A 1 7.19 -18.47 -64.08
C MET A 1 7.74 -17.24 -63.38
N THR A 2 7.17 -16.87 -62.27
CA THR A 2 7.57 -15.72 -61.46
C THR A 2 8.02 -16.31 -60.12
N ASN A 3 9.33 -16.25 -59.87
CA ASN A 3 9.98 -16.65 -58.64
C ASN A 3 9.46 -15.75 -57.49
N ILE A 4 8.77 -16.32 -56.54
CA ILE A 4 8.53 -15.74 -55.20
C ILE A 4 9.70 -16.25 -54.34
N GLU A 5 10.77 -15.51 -54.29
CA GLU A 5 11.81 -15.65 -53.24
C GLU A 5 11.21 -15.12 -51.95
N ALA A 6 10.73 -16.05 -51.12
CA ALA A 6 10.42 -15.73 -49.72
C ALA A 6 11.74 -15.45 -48.99
N SER A 7 12.02 -14.15 -48.75
CA SER A 7 13.07 -13.70 -47.84
C SER A 7 12.75 -14.21 -46.43
N ALA A 8 13.29 -15.34 -46.07
CA ALA A 8 13.40 -15.75 -44.67
C ALA A 8 14.37 -14.78 -43.98
N ALA A 9 13.86 -13.74 -43.34
CA ALA A 9 14.66 -12.91 -42.46
C ALA A 9 15.33 -13.86 -41.43
N LYS A 10 16.65 -13.96 -41.47
CA LYS A 10 17.42 -14.66 -40.44
C LYS A 10 17.08 -14.00 -39.12
N ARG A 11 16.28 -14.68 -38.25
CA ARG A 11 16.13 -14.27 -36.87
C ARG A 11 17.56 -14.18 -36.29
N ALA A 12 17.94 -13.00 -35.83
CA ALA A 12 19.20 -12.82 -35.13
C ALA A 12 19.21 -13.82 -33.97
N THR A 13 20.33 -14.55 -33.81
CA THR A 13 20.47 -15.54 -32.73
C THR A 13 20.52 -14.77 -31.41
N ARG A 14 19.48 -14.93 -30.57
CA ARG A 14 19.47 -14.37 -29.23
C ARG A 14 20.49 -15.08 -28.35
N THR A 15 21.33 -14.33 -27.69
CA THR A 15 22.35 -14.87 -26.77
C THR A 15 22.07 -14.34 -25.37
N PHE A 16 21.72 -15.24 -24.45
CA PHE A 16 21.48 -14.91 -23.07
C PHE A 16 22.69 -15.23 -22.18
N THR A 17 22.97 -14.32 -21.24
CA THR A 17 23.97 -14.53 -20.19
C THR A 17 23.39 -14.10 -18.83
N CYS A 18 23.92 -14.68 -17.74
CA CYS A 18 23.53 -14.32 -16.37
C CYS A 18 24.80 -14.06 -15.56
N SER A 19 24.79 -12.98 -14.78
CA SER A 19 25.86 -12.65 -13.83
C SER A 19 25.31 -12.04 -12.56
N ASP A 20 26.12 -12.04 -11.50
CA ASP A 20 25.82 -11.21 -10.33
C ASP A 20 25.93 -9.73 -10.76
N ILE A 21 25.01 -8.90 -10.23
CA ILE A 21 24.99 -7.45 -10.38
C ILE A 21 25.11 -6.78 -9.02
N THR A 22 25.48 -5.51 -9.01
CA THR A 22 25.57 -4.72 -7.80
C THR A 22 24.17 -4.33 -7.27
N PRO A 23 24.05 -4.00 -5.96
CA PRO A 23 22.83 -3.43 -5.41
C PRO A 23 22.33 -2.19 -6.18
N ASP A 24 23.23 -1.31 -6.61
CA ASP A 24 22.90 -0.09 -7.35
C ASP A 24 22.36 -0.40 -8.75
N GLU A 25 22.92 -1.41 -9.44
CA GLU A 25 22.39 -1.88 -10.74
C GLU A 25 20.98 -2.48 -10.57
N MET A 26 20.77 -3.25 -9.50
CA MET A 26 19.44 -3.79 -9.17
C MET A 26 18.43 -2.67 -8.91
N ASP A 27 18.78 -1.67 -8.11
CA ASP A 27 17.93 -0.53 -7.81
C ASP A 27 17.61 0.29 -9.07
N ALA A 28 18.61 0.54 -9.93
CA ALA A 28 18.41 1.26 -11.19
C ALA A 28 17.48 0.50 -12.15
N PHE A 29 17.60 -0.83 -12.23
CA PHE A 29 16.72 -1.66 -13.05
C PHE A 29 15.31 -1.68 -12.47
N SER A 30 15.15 -1.91 -11.16
CA SER A 30 13.86 -1.91 -10.47
C SER A 30 13.12 -0.57 -10.63
N ALA A 31 13.85 0.55 -10.56
CA ALA A 31 13.26 1.88 -10.69
C ALA A 31 12.52 2.11 -12.03
N THR A 32 12.94 1.45 -13.10
CA THR A 32 12.41 1.66 -14.45
C THR A 32 11.58 0.49 -14.99
N HIS A 33 11.74 -0.70 -14.43
CA HIS A 33 11.01 -1.89 -14.91
C HIS A 33 9.52 -1.81 -14.57
N PRO A 34 8.60 -2.25 -15.47
CA PRO A 34 7.14 -2.20 -15.22
C PRO A 34 6.68 -2.91 -13.94
N GLN A 35 7.39 -3.93 -13.48
CA GLN A 35 7.12 -4.69 -12.25
C GLN A 35 8.04 -4.25 -11.10
N GLY A 36 8.84 -3.18 -11.27
CA GLY A 36 9.75 -2.69 -10.23
C GLY A 36 9.02 -2.34 -8.95
N ASN A 37 9.55 -2.80 -7.82
CA ASN A 37 8.92 -2.68 -6.51
C ASN A 37 9.96 -2.68 -5.38
N PHE A 38 9.54 -2.31 -4.18
CA PHE A 38 10.45 -2.18 -3.04
C PHE A 38 11.03 -3.51 -2.54
N GLN A 39 10.35 -4.64 -2.76
CA GLN A 39 10.83 -5.97 -2.38
C GLN A 39 12.01 -6.41 -3.24
N GLN A 40 12.07 -5.92 -4.48
CA GLN A 40 13.15 -6.11 -5.43
C GLN A 40 14.10 -4.89 -5.45
N ALA A 41 14.25 -4.20 -4.31
CA ALA A 41 15.20 -3.12 -4.11
C ALA A 41 16.25 -3.50 -3.05
N SER A 42 17.47 -2.96 -3.17
CA SER A 42 18.59 -3.29 -2.30
C SER A 42 18.35 -2.97 -0.83
N GLY A 43 17.49 -1.98 -0.53
CA GLY A 43 17.07 -1.64 0.81
C GLY A 43 16.45 -2.82 1.55
N MET A 44 15.49 -3.52 0.90
CA MET A 44 14.91 -4.75 1.47
C MET A 44 15.90 -5.90 1.53
N GLY A 45 16.80 -6.00 0.57
CA GLY A 45 17.90 -6.96 0.64
C GLY A 45 18.75 -6.79 1.90
N ARG A 46 19.08 -5.55 2.27
CA ARG A 46 19.79 -5.26 3.53
C ARG A 46 18.97 -5.64 4.78
N VAL A 47 17.67 -5.39 4.79
CA VAL A 47 16.77 -5.82 5.88
C VAL A 47 16.79 -7.35 6.03
N ARG A 48 16.72 -8.09 4.92
CA ARG A 48 16.77 -9.55 4.91
C ARG A 48 18.14 -10.07 5.40
N GLN A 49 19.22 -9.48 4.94
CA GLN A 49 20.59 -9.82 5.39
C GLN A 49 20.77 -9.59 6.89
N ALA A 50 20.23 -8.50 7.44
CA ALA A 50 20.23 -8.22 8.87
C ALA A 50 19.46 -9.29 9.68
N ASN A 51 18.48 -9.97 9.04
CA ASN A 51 17.72 -11.09 9.62
C ASN A 51 18.28 -12.47 9.23
N GLY A 52 19.53 -12.53 8.75
CA GLY A 52 20.24 -13.79 8.49
C GLY A 52 19.90 -14.49 7.17
N VAL A 53 19.20 -13.82 6.25
CA VAL A 53 18.93 -14.33 4.90
C VAL A 53 20.11 -14.03 4.00
N ALA A 54 20.58 -15.02 3.24
CA ALA A 54 21.60 -14.80 2.22
C ALA A 54 20.95 -14.20 0.96
N VAL A 55 21.39 -12.99 0.58
CA VAL A 55 20.84 -12.23 -0.56
C VAL A 55 21.92 -12.03 -1.62
N SER A 56 21.53 -12.26 -2.87
CA SER A 56 22.33 -11.91 -4.07
C SER A 56 21.44 -11.26 -5.12
N TYR A 57 22.06 -10.49 -6.03
CA TYR A 57 21.35 -9.82 -7.12
C TYR A 57 21.83 -10.40 -8.44
N LEU A 58 20.90 -10.83 -9.29
CA LEU A 58 21.18 -11.46 -10.56
C LEU A 58 20.68 -10.60 -11.71
N GLY A 59 21.55 -10.34 -12.68
CA GLY A 59 21.19 -9.69 -13.95
C GLY A 59 21.17 -10.71 -15.08
N PHE A 60 20.16 -10.61 -15.94
CA PHE A 60 20.01 -11.44 -17.14
C PHE A 60 20.12 -10.52 -18.36
N TYR A 61 21.03 -10.88 -19.24
CA TYR A 61 21.39 -10.06 -20.39
C TYR A 61 21.01 -10.77 -21.69
N GLU A 62 20.46 -10.01 -22.62
CA GLU A 62 20.30 -10.44 -23.99
C GLU A 62 21.24 -9.63 -24.88
N ASN A 63 22.13 -10.30 -25.61
CA ASN A 63 23.12 -9.67 -26.48
C ASN A 63 23.96 -8.56 -25.79
N GLY A 64 24.11 -8.65 -24.46
CA GLY A 64 24.85 -7.71 -23.64
C GLY A 64 24.00 -6.58 -23.01
N GLU A 65 22.71 -6.51 -23.29
CA GLU A 65 21.76 -5.58 -22.68
C GLU A 65 21.06 -6.25 -21.50
N LEU A 66 20.93 -5.56 -20.36
CA LEU A 66 20.22 -6.05 -19.16
C LEU A 66 18.71 -6.02 -19.42
N VAL A 67 18.09 -7.19 -19.54
CA VAL A 67 16.65 -7.35 -19.88
C VAL A 67 15.79 -7.91 -18.76
N ALA A 68 16.42 -8.52 -17.74
CA ALA A 68 15.73 -8.93 -16.52
C ALA A 68 16.70 -8.88 -15.34
N ALA A 69 16.16 -8.71 -14.12
CA ALA A 69 16.95 -8.76 -12.89
C ALA A 69 16.13 -9.30 -11.73
N THR A 70 16.82 -9.76 -10.69
CA THR A 70 16.14 -10.20 -9.47
C THR A 70 17.03 -10.16 -8.25
N GLN A 71 16.41 -9.86 -7.10
CA GLN A 71 16.93 -10.22 -5.79
C GLN A 71 16.63 -11.70 -5.55
N PHE A 72 17.65 -12.47 -5.25
CA PHE A 72 17.58 -13.90 -5.00
C PHE A 72 17.97 -14.18 -3.55
N GLU A 73 17.12 -14.90 -2.84
CA GLU A 73 17.22 -15.15 -1.43
C GLU A 73 17.42 -16.63 -1.13
N VAL A 74 18.21 -16.92 -0.09
CA VAL A 74 18.39 -18.27 0.42
C VAL A 74 18.12 -18.26 1.91
N HIS A 75 17.13 -19.03 2.32
CA HIS A 75 16.62 -19.12 3.67
C HIS A 75 16.95 -20.47 4.30
N GLY A 76 17.13 -20.48 5.64
CA GLY A 76 17.32 -21.70 6.41
C GLY A 76 18.74 -22.26 6.31
N HIS A 77 18.93 -23.45 6.91
CA HIS A 77 20.20 -24.16 6.98
C HIS A 77 20.00 -25.67 6.78
N GLY A 78 20.98 -26.33 6.20
CA GLY A 78 20.99 -27.79 6.06
C GLY A 78 19.83 -28.28 5.17
N LEU A 79 19.06 -29.27 5.66
CA LEU A 79 17.95 -29.85 4.91
C LEU A 79 16.73 -28.92 4.78
N GLY A 80 16.62 -27.89 5.63
CA GLY A 80 15.56 -26.87 5.59
C GLY A 80 15.90 -25.66 4.71
N THR A 81 16.97 -25.71 3.91
CA THR A 81 17.34 -24.62 3.00
C THR A 81 16.36 -24.55 1.82
N PHE A 82 15.80 -23.37 1.56
CA PHE A 82 15.02 -23.09 0.36
C PHE A 82 15.45 -21.77 -0.26
N ALA A 83 15.21 -21.61 -1.56
CA ALA A 83 15.46 -20.38 -2.29
C ALA A 83 14.12 -19.67 -2.56
N GLU A 84 14.16 -18.33 -2.53
CA GLU A 84 12.99 -17.50 -2.77
C GLU A 84 13.32 -16.32 -3.69
N VAL A 85 12.35 -15.97 -4.53
CA VAL A 85 12.32 -14.73 -5.31
C VAL A 85 11.01 -14.01 -4.96
N HIS A 86 11.10 -13.10 -4.02
CA HIS A 86 9.97 -12.38 -3.45
C HIS A 86 9.60 -11.17 -4.33
N ASP A 87 8.36 -11.09 -4.82
CA ASP A 87 7.84 -10.06 -5.72
C ASP A 87 8.70 -9.87 -7.00
N GLY A 88 9.26 -10.97 -7.50
CA GLY A 88 10.11 -11.05 -8.68
C GLY A 88 10.03 -12.41 -9.38
N PRO A 89 10.90 -12.65 -10.40
CA PRO A 89 11.90 -11.75 -10.98
C PRO A 89 11.25 -10.62 -11.79
N LEU A 90 11.98 -9.51 -11.94
CA LEU A 90 11.59 -8.43 -12.85
C LEU A 90 11.92 -8.86 -14.28
N ALA A 91 10.92 -9.38 -15.01
CA ALA A 91 11.09 -9.94 -16.35
C ALA A 91 9.78 -9.88 -17.16
N ASP A 92 9.89 -9.89 -18.48
CA ASP A 92 8.74 -10.08 -19.36
C ASP A 92 8.40 -11.56 -19.49
N PHE A 93 7.35 -12.02 -18.81
CA PHE A 93 6.92 -13.43 -18.85
C PHE A 93 6.22 -13.84 -20.16
N HIS A 94 5.89 -12.90 -21.05
CA HIS A 94 5.41 -13.20 -22.38
C HIS A 94 6.57 -13.53 -23.34
N ASP A 95 7.81 -13.14 -23.01
CA ASP A 95 9.00 -13.60 -23.71
C ASP A 95 9.41 -14.99 -23.18
N ARG A 96 8.94 -16.03 -23.86
CA ARG A 96 9.15 -17.42 -23.43
C ARG A 96 10.61 -17.87 -23.43
N GLU A 97 11.45 -17.34 -24.36
CA GLU A 97 12.87 -17.67 -24.40
C GLU A 97 13.59 -17.05 -23.20
N LEU A 98 13.32 -15.78 -22.91
CA LEU A 98 13.85 -15.09 -21.74
C LEU A 98 13.38 -15.78 -20.45
N THR A 99 12.07 -16.04 -20.32
CA THR A 99 11.48 -16.71 -19.15
C THR A 99 12.15 -18.06 -18.89
N SER A 100 12.30 -18.88 -19.92
CA SER A 100 12.96 -20.19 -19.82
C SER A 100 14.43 -20.04 -19.37
N TYR A 101 15.14 -19.06 -19.92
CA TYR A 101 16.52 -18.81 -19.51
C TYR A 101 16.60 -18.36 -18.05
N VAL A 102 15.80 -17.36 -17.63
CA VAL A 102 15.76 -16.85 -16.27
C VAL A 102 15.52 -17.98 -15.26
N PHE A 103 14.47 -18.77 -15.43
CA PHE A 103 14.14 -19.85 -14.50
C PHE A 103 15.16 -21.00 -14.51
N SER A 104 15.82 -21.26 -15.64
CA SER A 104 16.94 -22.21 -15.68
C SER A 104 18.12 -21.78 -14.80
N GLN A 105 18.46 -20.47 -14.81
CA GLN A 105 19.53 -19.90 -13.99
C GLN A 105 19.15 -19.85 -12.51
N LEU A 106 17.91 -19.44 -12.19
CA LEU A 106 17.41 -19.45 -10.82
C LEU A 106 17.44 -20.86 -10.21
N ARG A 107 17.00 -21.87 -10.97
CA ARG A 107 17.10 -23.27 -10.55
C ARG A 107 18.53 -23.71 -10.31
N ALA A 108 19.45 -23.35 -11.21
CA ALA A 108 20.87 -23.67 -11.07
C ALA A 108 21.48 -23.01 -9.82
N ARG A 109 21.13 -21.74 -9.55
CA ARG A 109 21.58 -20.99 -8.37
C ARG A 109 21.00 -21.61 -7.07
N ALA A 110 19.72 -21.95 -7.05
CA ALA A 110 19.07 -22.62 -5.91
C ALA A 110 19.72 -23.98 -5.63
N LYS A 111 20.04 -24.76 -6.67
CA LYS A 111 20.75 -26.03 -6.53
C LYS A 111 22.16 -25.84 -5.97
N ALA A 112 22.92 -24.85 -6.46
CA ALA A 112 24.28 -24.54 -5.97
C ALA A 112 24.25 -24.10 -4.50
N ALA A 113 23.20 -23.36 -4.06
CA ALA A 113 22.97 -22.98 -2.66
C ALA A 113 22.50 -24.16 -1.78
N GLY A 114 22.24 -25.32 -2.36
CA GLY A 114 21.77 -26.49 -1.63
C GLY A 114 20.30 -26.40 -1.23
N ALA A 115 19.49 -25.55 -1.86
CA ALA A 115 18.07 -25.42 -1.60
C ALA A 115 17.28 -26.70 -1.98
N ALA A 116 16.27 -27.04 -1.20
CA ALA A 116 15.37 -28.14 -1.50
C ALA A 116 14.32 -27.75 -2.55
N GLN A 117 13.86 -26.50 -2.48
CA GLN A 117 12.88 -25.91 -3.41
C GLN A 117 13.22 -24.46 -3.76
N LEU A 118 12.65 -23.98 -4.85
CA LEU A 118 12.62 -22.59 -5.26
C LEU A 118 11.16 -22.12 -5.25
N VAL A 119 10.89 -21.03 -4.52
CA VAL A 119 9.59 -20.34 -4.47
C VAL A 119 9.71 -19.01 -5.17
N VAL A 120 8.73 -18.66 -5.98
CA VAL A 120 8.72 -17.42 -6.77
C VAL A 120 7.31 -16.78 -6.68
N THR A 121 7.27 -15.50 -6.40
CA THR A 121 6.02 -14.74 -6.31
C THR A 121 6.13 -13.49 -7.19
N PRO A 122 5.82 -13.59 -8.50
CA PRO A 122 5.95 -12.44 -9.40
C PRO A 122 5.03 -11.27 -9.01
N GLU A 123 5.55 -10.03 -8.99
CA GLU A 123 4.72 -8.83 -8.90
C GLU A 123 4.14 -8.49 -10.29
N LYS A 124 3.38 -9.41 -10.83
CA LYS A 124 2.66 -9.24 -12.09
C LYS A 124 1.17 -9.44 -11.84
N PRO A 125 0.32 -8.47 -12.17
CA PRO A 125 -1.12 -8.67 -12.14
C PRO A 125 -1.52 -9.84 -13.05
N TYR A 126 -2.23 -10.80 -12.48
CA TYR A 126 -2.97 -11.80 -13.25
C TYR A 126 -4.21 -11.16 -13.85
N ARG A 127 -4.87 -10.27 -13.08
CA ARG A 127 -6.05 -9.54 -13.48
C ARG A 127 -6.20 -8.24 -12.70
N THR A 128 -6.69 -7.20 -13.35
CA THR A 128 -7.12 -5.99 -12.67
C THR A 128 -8.62 -6.04 -12.42
N ARG A 129 -9.05 -5.54 -11.25
CA ARG A 129 -10.44 -5.46 -10.83
C ARG A 129 -10.77 -4.04 -10.38
N ASN A 130 -12.04 -3.66 -10.45
CA ASN A 130 -12.48 -2.38 -9.90
C ASN A 130 -12.46 -2.39 -8.36
N SER A 131 -12.78 -1.25 -7.74
CA SER A 131 -12.79 -1.09 -6.28
C SER A 131 -13.75 -2.07 -5.57
N ALA A 132 -14.81 -2.51 -6.22
CA ALA A 132 -15.75 -3.49 -5.69
C ALA A 132 -15.26 -4.95 -5.82
N GLY A 133 -14.13 -5.17 -6.50
CA GLY A 133 -13.58 -6.49 -6.74
C GLY A 133 -14.13 -7.18 -7.99
N GLU A 134 -14.89 -6.48 -8.83
CA GLU A 134 -15.41 -7.03 -10.08
C GLU A 134 -14.32 -7.02 -11.17
N PRO A 135 -14.15 -8.09 -11.96
CA PRO A 135 -13.24 -8.07 -13.09
C PRO A 135 -13.59 -6.96 -14.08
N LEU A 136 -12.60 -6.29 -14.66
CA LEU A 136 -12.84 -5.18 -15.59
C LEU A 136 -13.34 -5.63 -16.96
N ASP A 137 -13.16 -6.89 -17.32
CA ASP A 137 -13.69 -7.53 -18.51
C ASP A 137 -15.15 -7.98 -18.34
N ALA A 138 -15.75 -7.83 -17.15
CA ALA A 138 -17.16 -8.10 -16.92
C ALA A 138 -18.05 -7.02 -17.55
N GLU A 139 -19.17 -7.42 -18.14
CA GLU A 139 -20.14 -6.50 -18.75
C GLU A 139 -20.67 -5.49 -17.70
N GLY A 140 -20.53 -4.20 -17.98
CA GLY A 140 -20.99 -3.13 -17.09
C GLY A 140 -20.08 -2.83 -15.90
N ALA A 141 -18.88 -3.41 -15.81
CA ALA A 141 -17.94 -3.12 -14.74
C ALA A 141 -17.57 -1.64 -14.69
N SER A 142 -17.55 -1.06 -13.48
CA SER A 142 -17.14 0.34 -13.29
C SER A 142 -15.64 0.48 -13.46
N LEU A 143 -15.20 1.45 -14.28
CA LEU A 143 -13.81 1.83 -14.46
C LEU A 143 -13.39 3.01 -13.56
N ALA A 144 -14.24 3.46 -12.66
CA ALA A 144 -13.94 4.57 -11.76
C ALA A 144 -12.72 4.22 -10.87
N GLY A 145 -11.73 5.11 -10.84
CA GLY A 145 -10.49 4.93 -10.08
C GLY A 145 -9.48 3.96 -10.69
N VAL A 146 -9.76 3.38 -11.86
CA VAL A 146 -8.85 2.49 -12.58
C VAL A 146 -7.98 3.31 -13.54
N PRO A 147 -6.65 3.11 -13.56
CA PRO A 147 -5.77 3.80 -14.52
C PRO A 147 -6.11 3.45 -15.97
N ALA A 148 -5.89 4.39 -16.87
CA ALA A 148 -6.02 4.14 -18.30
C ALA A 148 -4.93 3.16 -18.79
N GLY A 149 -5.30 2.24 -19.69
CA GLY A 149 -4.36 1.35 -20.36
C GLY A 149 -3.89 0.15 -19.53
N VAL A 150 -4.53 -0.15 -18.38
CA VAL A 150 -4.26 -1.40 -17.67
C VAL A 150 -4.85 -2.60 -18.42
N GLU A 151 -4.16 -3.74 -18.36
CA GLU A 151 -4.68 -4.99 -18.86
C GLU A 151 -5.87 -5.45 -18.00
N THR A 152 -6.98 -5.78 -18.62
CA THR A 152 -8.25 -6.08 -17.93
C THR A 152 -8.52 -7.56 -17.77
N GLY A 153 -8.06 -8.37 -18.74
CA GLY A 153 -8.26 -9.82 -18.74
C GLY A 153 -7.25 -10.60 -17.90
N PRO A 154 -7.45 -11.93 -17.78
CA PRO A 154 -6.52 -12.81 -17.09
C PRO A 154 -5.23 -13.02 -17.89
N ASP A 155 -4.07 -13.01 -17.22
CA ASP A 155 -2.76 -13.30 -17.84
C ASP A 155 -2.44 -14.80 -17.76
N ASP A 156 -3.23 -15.61 -18.44
CA ASP A 156 -3.01 -17.06 -18.53
C ASP A 156 -1.74 -17.41 -19.32
N GLU A 157 -1.33 -16.54 -20.27
CA GLU A 157 -0.10 -16.74 -21.05
C GLU A 157 1.14 -16.60 -20.18
N GLY A 158 1.22 -15.59 -19.31
CA GLY A 158 2.31 -15.42 -18.37
C GLY A 158 2.42 -16.61 -17.40
N ILE A 159 1.29 -17.08 -16.85
CA ILE A 159 1.25 -18.29 -16.01
C ILE A 159 1.74 -19.51 -16.79
N ALA A 160 1.25 -19.71 -18.03
CA ALA A 160 1.67 -20.84 -18.87
C ALA A 160 3.17 -20.77 -19.21
N SER A 161 3.72 -19.60 -19.43
CA SER A 161 5.14 -19.39 -19.67
C SER A 161 6.00 -19.83 -18.46
N ILE A 162 5.63 -19.39 -17.25
CA ILE A 162 6.33 -19.75 -16.02
C ILE A 162 6.21 -21.27 -15.75
N THR A 163 5.01 -21.83 -15.84
CA THR A 163 4.78 -23.26 -15.57
C THR A 163 5.48 -24.17 -16.58
N SER A 164 5.67 -23.72 -17.83
CA SER A 164 6.44 -24.45 -18.86
C SER A 164 7.92 -24.63 -18.47
N CYS A 165 8.43 -23.81 -17.53
CA CYS A 165 9.78 -23.91 -16.97
C CYS A 165 9.91 -24.97 -15.85
N GLY A 166 8.80 -25.66 -15.52
CA GLY A 166 8.76 -26.73 -14.52
C GLY A 166 8.39 -26.28 -13.12
N LEU A 167 7.85 -25.04 -12.96
CA LEU A 167 7.25 -24.59 -11.72
C LEU A 167 5.78 -25.01 -11.67
N ALA A 168 5.33 -25.47 -10.51
CA ALA A 168 3.91 -25.64 -10.21
C ALA A 168 3.31 -24.30 -9.79
N HIS A 169 2.13 -23.97 -10.30
CA HIS A 169 1.35 -22.84 -9.87
C HIS A 169 0.42 -23.28 -8.74
N GLU A 170 0.46 -22.60 -7.59
CA GLU A 170 -0.29 -22.97 -6.38
C GLU A 170 -1.80 -22.58 -6.44
N GLY A 171 -2.27 -22.18 -7.61
CA GLY A 171 -3.64 -21.74 -7.82
C GLY A 171 -3.91 -20.31 -7.38
N PHE A 172 -5.18 -20.01 -7.14
CA PHE A 172 -5.67 -18.67 -6.84
C PHE A 172 -6.31 -18.57 -5.45
N PRO A 173 -5.51 -18.67 -4.38
CA PRO A 173 -6.04 -18.64 -3.04
C PRO A 173 -6.62 -17.27 -2.69
N VAL A 174 -7.63 -17.30 -1.83
CA VAL A 174 -8.27 -16.15 -1.19
C VAL A 174 -7.89 -16.17 0.29
N GLY A 175 -7.72 -15.00 0.89
CA GLY A 175 -7.26 -14.85 2.27
C GLY A 175 -5.91 -14.14 2.35
N TYR A 176 -5.50 -13.78 3.57
CA TYR A 176 -4.18 -13.20 3.81
C TYR A 176 -3.09 -14.25 3.64
N GLN A 177 -2.02 -13.87 2.97
CA GLN A 177 -0.84 -14.69 2.73
C GLN A 177 0.42 -13.92 3.12
N ALA A 178 1.55 -14.61 3.27
CA ALA A 178 2.83 -13.99 3.60
C ALA A 178 3.23 -12.95 2.54
N VAL A 179 3.04 -13.27 1.26
CA VAL A 179 3.11 -12.31 0.15
C VAL A 179 1.68 -12.06 -0.33
N PRO A 180 1.15 -10.85 -0.18
CA PRO A 180 -0.24 -10.57 -0.56
C PRO A 180 -0.46 -10.75 -2.06
N ARG A 181 -1.34 -11.69 -2.42
CA ARG A 181 -1.77 -11.88 -3.80
C ARG A 181 -2.74 -10.80 -4.26
N TRP A 182 -3.49 -10.21 -3.34
CA TRP A 182 -4.50 -9.18 -3.60
C TRP A 182 -4.01 -7.85 -3.07
N ARG A 183 -3.90 -6.83 -3.90
CA ARG A 183 -3.45 -5.49 -3.54
C ARG A 183 -4.49 -4.45 -3.91
N TYR A 184 -4.71 -3.50 -3.01
CA TYR A 184 -5.57 -2.34 -3.26
C TYR A 184 -4.70 -1.13 -3.58
N LEU A 185 -5.00 -0.45 -4.68
CA LEU A 185 -4.22 0.66 -5.17
C LEU A 185 -5.09 1.87 -5.48
N LYS A 186 -4.46 3.05 -5.52
CA LYS A 186 -5.07 4.26 -6.03
C LYS A 186 -4.16 4.91 -7.07
N ASP A 187 -4.74 5.25 -8.21
CA ASP A 187 -4.10 6.08 -9.21
C ASP A 187 -4.27 7.57 -8.83
N LEU A 188 -3.15 8.29 -8.77
CA LEU A 188 -3.10 9.72 -8.48
C LEU A 188 -2.89 10.55 -9.77
N THR A 189 -2.79 9.90 -10.92
CA THR A 189 -2.59 10.58 -12.22
C THR A 189 -3.69 11.61 -12.48
N GLY A 190 -3.29 12.82 -12.84
CA GLY A 190 -4.21 13.93 -13.13
C GLY A 190 -4.77 14.64 -11.90
N LEU A 191 -4.43 14.23 -10.69
CA LEU A 191 -4.76 14.96 -9.47
C LEU A 191 -3.68 16.03 -9.24
N ALA A 192 -4.05 17.29 -9.41
CA ALA A 192 -3.09 18.39 -9.45
C ALA A 192 -2.79 19.00 -8.08
N ASP A 193 -3.70 18.87 -7.12
CA ASP A 193 -3.64 19.52 -5.81
C ASP A 193 -4.46 18.78 -4.75
N ASP A 194 -4.37 19.24 -3.51
CA ASP A 194 -5.11 18.74 -2.35
C ASP A 194 -6.63 18.75 -2.58
N LYS A 195 -7.15 19.77 -3.23
CA LYS A 195 -8.58 19.89 -3.53
C LYS A 195 -9.04 18.81 -4.52
N ALA A 196 -8.27 18.54 -5.56
CA ALA A 196 -8.53 17.48 -6.52
C ALA A 196 -8.41 16.11 -5.85
N LEU A 197 -7.36 15.92 -5.02
CA LEU A 197 -7.16 14.71 -4.23
C LEU A 197 -8.36 14.46 -3.31
N LEU A 198 -8.76 15.42 -2.50
CA LEU A 198 -9.91 15.30 -1.62
C LEU A 198 -11.21 15.05 -2.41
N ALA A 199 -11.37 15.69 -3.58
CA ALA A 199 -12.55 15.49 -4.44
C ALA A 199 -12.63 14.06 -5.00
N SER A 200 -11.50 13.36 -5.16
CA SER A 200 -11.42 12.00 -5.70
C SER A 200 -11.88 10.90 -4.73
N TYR A 201 -12.10 11.20 -3.45
CA TYR A 201 -12.51 10.22 -2.44
C TYR A 201 -14.03 10.05 -2.37
N SER A 202 -14.49 9.00 -1.72
CA SER A 202 -15.89 8.81 -1.36
C SER A 202 -16.39 9.93 -0.43
N LYS A 203 -17.70 10.11 -0.39
CA LYS A 203 -18.33 11.13 0.48
C LYS A 203 -17.93 10.97 1.94
N ASN A 204 -17.86 9.72 2.43
CA ASN A 204 -17.52 9.43 3.82
C ASN A 204 -16.04 9.75 4.11
N THR A 205 -15.12 9.37 3.24
CA THR A 205 -13.69 9.64 3.42
C THR A 205 -13.40 11.14 3.37
N LYS A 206 -14.02 11.89 2.44
CA LYS A 206 -13.95 13.37 2.43
C LYS A 206 -14.39 13.98 3.76
N ARG A 207 -15.50 13.47 4.31
CA ARG A 207 -16.00 13.93 5.62
C ARG A 207 -15.00 13.58 6.72
N ASN A 208 -14.40 12.39 6.70
CA ASN A 208 -13.48 11.95 7.73
C ASN A 208 -12.17 12.76 7.73
N VAL A 209 -11.60 13.07 6.54
CA VAL A 209 -10.45 13.98 6.40
C VAL A 209 -10.76 15.35 7.01
N ARG A 210 -11.94 15.93 6.69
CA ARG A 210 -12.35 17.21 7.27
C ARG A 210 -12.53 17.15 8.78
N ILE A 211 -13.11 16.06 9.29
CA ILE A 211 -13.25 15.89 10.75
C ILE A 211 -11.88 15.83 11.41
N ALA A 212 -10.92 15.11 10.86
CA ALA A 212 -9.58 15.04 11.41
C ALA A 212 -8.95 16.45 11.48
N HIS A 213 -8.93 17.16 10.36
CA HIS A 213 -8.44 18.53 10.29
C HIS A 213 -9.18 19.47 11.29
N ASP A 214 -10.52 19.46 11.29
CA ASP A 214 -11.37 20.32 12.13
C ASP A 214 -11.35 19.95 13.63
N ASN A 215 -10.58 18.96 14.01
CA ASN A 215 -10.36 18.53 15.40
C ASN A 215 -8.88 18.52 15.81
N GLY A 216 -8.01 19.21 15.08
CA GLY A 216 -6.60 19.38 15.47
C GLY A 216 -5.75 18.10 15.29
N VAL A 217 -6.08 17.24 14.32
CA VAL A 217 -5.21 16.12 13.97
C VAL A 217 -4.07 16.62 13.09
N VAL A 218 -2.84 16.37 13.53
CA VAL A 218 -1.59 16.75 12.83
C VAL A 218 -0.80 15.49 12.52
N VAL A 219 -0.36 15.33 11.27
CA VAL A 219 0.51 14.22 10.85
C VAL A 219 1.95 14.70 10.87
N ARG A 220 2.83 13.87 11.43
CA ARG A 220 4.26 14.18 11.51
C ARG A 220 5.10 12.94 11.23
N ARG A 221 6.13 13.09 10.40
CA ARG A 221 7.20 12.10 10.26
C ARG A 221 7.96 12.00 11.58
N ILE A 222 8.28 10.77 12.02
CA ILE A 222 9.03 10.49 13.24
C ILE A 222 10.42 9.95 12.93
N GLY A 223 11.34 10.15 13.88
CA GLY A 223 12.71 9.69 13.79
C GLY A 223 12.90 8.28 14.35
N ARG A 224 14.14 7.78 14.23
CA ARG A 224 14.54 6.46 14.72
C ARG A 224 14.30 6.27 16.23
N ASP A 225 14.52 7.30 17.01
CA ASP A 225 14.34 7.33 18.47
C ASP A 225 12.88 7.28 18.92
N GLU A 226 11.95 7.52 18.00
CA GLU A 226 10.51 7.46 18.24
C GLU A 226 9.86 6.15 17.72
N LEU A 227 10.63 5.19 17.18
CA LEU A 227 10.08 3.94 16.63
C LEU A 227 9.40 3.05 17.68
N GLY A 228 9.74 3.21 18.96
CA GLY A 228 8.99 2.59 20.07
C GLY A 228 7.54 3.05 20.09
N LEU A 229 7.29 4.35 19.91
CA LEU A 229 5.93 4.90 19.82
C LEU A 229 5.16 4.33 18.62
N PHE A 230 5.82 4.21 17.45
CA PHE A 230 5.22 3.58 16.27
C PHE A 230 4.81 2.13 16.55
N HIS A 231 5.72 1.35 17.15
CA HIS A 231 5.48 -0.03 17.53
C HIS A 231 4.27 -0.17 18.45
N ASP A 232 4.20 0.64 19.52
CA ASP A 232 3.13 0.57 20.52
C ASP A 232 1.76 0.84 19.90
N ILE A 233 1.67 1.78 18.94
CA ILE A 233 0.41 2.04 18.21
C ILE A 233 0.05 0.87 17.29
N CYS A 234 1.03 0.25 16.63
CA CYS A 234 0.79 -0.94 15.81
C CYS A 234 0.32 -2.12 16.65
N GLU A 235 0.88 -2.30 17.86
CA GLU A 235 0.50 -3.35 18.80
C GLU A 235 -1.00 -3.32 19.12
N LEU A 236 -1.59 -2.14 19.38
CA LEU A 236 -3.01 -1.98 19.63
C LEU A 236 -3.91 -2.54 18.50
N SER A 237 -3.43 -2.44 17.26
CA SER A 237 -4.17 -2.98 16.10
C SER A 237 -3.95 -4.49 15.95
N CYS A 238 -2.74 -4.98 16.24
CA CYS A 238 -2.39 -6.40 16.20
C CYS A 238 -3.18 -7.20 17.24
N GLU A 239 -3.24 -6.71 18.49
CA GLU A 239 -4.03 -7.30 19.57
C GLU A 239 -5.51 -7.41 19.18
N LYS A 240 -6.08 -6.35 18.62
CA LYS A 240 -7.48 -6.33 18.18
C LYS A 240 -7.78 -7.33 17.07
N GLN A 241 -6.83 -7.58 16.18
CA GLN A 241 -6.99 -8.45 15.02
C GLN A 241 -6.48 -9.87 15.26
N GLY A 242 -5.81 -10.12 16.38
CA GLY A 242 -5.34 -11.44 16.80
C GLY A 242 -4.12 -11.95 16.03
N PHE A 243 -3.24 -11.07 15.58
CA PHE A 243 -1.96 -11.45 15.01
C PHE A 243 -0.78 -10.80 15.75
N GLU A 244 0.40 -11.37 15.60
CA GLU A 244 1.63 -10.93 16.27
C GLU A 244 2.26 -9.76 15.53
N ASN A 245 2.65 -8.72 16.27
CA ASN A 245 3.37 -7.57 15.74
C ASN A 245 4.85 -7.92 15.48
N LYS A 246 5.50 -7.16 14.63
CA LYS A 246 6.95 -7.22 14.47
C LYS A 246 7.64 -6.49 15.64
N PRO A 247 8.79 -6.99 16.15
CA PRO A 247 9.51 -6.31 17.22
C PRO A 247 10.03 -4.94 16.76
N VAL A 248 10.26 -4.03 17.70
CA VAL A 248 10.82 -2.69 17.42
C VAL A 248 12.09 -2.78 16.56
N SER A 249 12.97 -3.74 16.86
CA SER A 249 14.21 -3.96 16.12
C SER A 249 14.01 -4.21 14.62
N TYR A 250 12.89 -4.79 14.21
CA TYR A 250 12.57 -4.96 12.79
C TYR A 250 12.28 -3.61 12.11
N PHE A 251 11.57 -2.72 12.77
CA PHE A 251 11.31 -1.36 12.26
C PHE A 251 12.58 -0.51 12.26
N GLU A 252 13.45 -0.68 13.25
CA GLU A 252 14.78 -0.06 13.27
C GLU A 252 15.65 -0.53 12.08
N GLN A 253 15.65 -1.83 11.77
CA GLN A 253 16.34 -2.37 10.60
C GLN A 253 15.80 -1.79 9.29
N ILE A 254 14.48 -1.63 9.15
CA ILE A 254 13.88 -0.99 7.98
C ILE A 254 14.34 0.47 7.89
N TYR A 255 14.28 1.22 9.00
CA TYR A 255 14.70 2.62 9.06
C TYR A 255 16.17 2.77 8.63
N ASP A 256 17.07 1.97 9.23
CA ASP A 256 18.50 2.02 8.98
C ASP A 256 18.88 1.55 7.57
N ALA A 257 18.22 0.50 7.04
CA ALA A 257 18.54 -0.08 5.74
C ALA A 257 17.95 0.69 4.56
N MET A 258 16.78 1.29 4.71
CA MET A 258 16.08 1.96 3.61
C MET A 258 16.29 3.49 3.63
N GLY A 259 16.72 4.08 4.76
CA GLY A 259 16.96 5.51 4.88
C GLY A 259 15.75 6.34 4.48
N ASP A 260 15.93 7.29 3.57
CA ASP A 260 14.85 8.18 3.12
C ASP A 260 13.72 7.49 2.35
N ALA A 261 13.93 6.25 1.91
CA ALA A 261 12.88 5.44 1.30
C ALA A 261 11.87 4.88 2.32
N ALA A 262 12.20 4.83 3.62
CA ALA A 262 11.28 4.43 4.68
C ALA A 262 10.79 5.66 5.44
N GLU A 263 9.49 5.88 5.46
CA GLU A 263 8.87 7.02 6.12
C GLU A 263 7.86 6.56 7.16
N PHE A 264 8.17 6.85 8.43
CA PHE A 264 7.30 6.54 9.56
C PHE A 264 6.52 7.78 9.95
N ASN A 265 5.20 7.72 9.84
CA ASN A 265 4.30 8.82 10.15
C ASN A 265 3.43 8.50 11.35
N VAL A 266 3.25 9.47 12.24
CA VAL A 266 2.29 9.41 13.36
C VAL A 266 1.33 10.59 13.25
N ALA A 267 0.04 10.29 13.38
CA ALA A 267 -0.99 11.30 13.53
C ALA A 267 -1.28 11.54 15.01
N PHE A 268 -1.07 12.76 15.42
CA PHE A 268 -1.31 13.24 16.78
C PHE A 268 -2.58 14.10 16.84
N ILE A 269 -3.27 14.03 17.96
CA ILE A 269 -4.29 15.03 18.32
C ILE A 269 -3.53 16.13 19.09
N ASP A 270 -3.43 17.32 18.50
CA ASP A 270 -2.98 18.52 19.21
C ASP A 270 -4.11 18.97 20.12
N THR A 271 -3.94 18.76 21.43
CA THR A 271 -4.99 18.98 22.42
C THR A 271 -5.31 20.44 22.64
N ALA A 272 -4.31 21.32 22.53
CA ALA A 272 -4.49 22.76 22.64
C ALA A 272 -5.26 23.31 21.43
N GLU A 273 -4.86 22.89 20.21
CA GLU A 273 -5.59 23.27 18.98
C GLU A 273 -7.01 22.71 18.98
N HIS A 274 -7.19 21.46 19.40
CA HIS A 274 -8.51 20.83 19.55
C HIS A 274 -9.41 21.64 20.50
N LEU A 275 -8.90 22.05 21.65
CA LEU A 275 -9.62 22.89 22.60
C LEU A 275 -9.97 24.24 21.98
N ALA A 276 -9.00 24.95 21.40
CA ALA A 276 -9.20 26.27 20.79
C ALA A 276 -10.26 26.24 19.68
N ILE A 277 -10.28 25.19 18.84
CA ILE A 277 -11.31 24.97 17.80
C ILE A 277 -12.70 24.88 18.42
N TRP A 278 -12.88 24.12 19.50
CA TRP A 278 -14.19 23.96 20.13
C TRP A 278 -14.62 25.16 20.94
N GLU A 279 -13.72 25.87 21.58
CA GLU A 279 -14.00 27.15 22.23
C GLU A 279 -14.47 28.18 21.22
N LYS A 280 -13.78 28.34 20.10
CA LYS A 280 -14.20 29.22 19.01
C LYS A 280 -15.58 28.88 18.47
N LYS A 281 -15.90 27.59 18.30
CA LYS A 281 -17.27 27.14 17.89
C LYS A 281 -18.30 27.44 18.94
N ARG A 282 -18.02 27.21 20.23
CA ARG A 282 -18.89 27.57 21.36
C ARG A 282 -19.24 29.05 21.35
N ASP A 283 -18.21 29.90 21.24
CA ASP A 283 -18.40 31.36 21.30
C ASP A 283 -19.16 31.88 20.08
N ALA A 284 -18.92 31.33 18.91
CA ALA A 284 -19.66 31.63 17.69
C ALA A 284 -21.16 31.29 17.84
N PHE A 285 -21.48 30.10 18.39
CA PHE A 285 -22.88 29.74 18.65
C PHE A 285 -23.53 30.62 19.72
N ALA A 286 -22.80 31.03 20.76
CA ALA A 286 -23.31 31.98 21.76
C ALA A 286 -23.64 33.36 21.14
N ALA A 287 -22.78 33.85 20.26
CA ALA A 287 -23.03 35.10 19.53
C ALA A 287 -24.22 34.97 18.57
N ASP A 288 -24.39 33.85 17.90
CA ASP A 288 -25.55 33.58 17.04
C ASP A 288 -26.86 33.50 17.84
N ILE A 289 -26.86 32.93 19.05
CA ILE A 289 -28.01 32.91 19.97
C ILE A 289 -28.42 34.34 20.30
N ALA A 290 -27.49 35.19 20.78
CA ALA A 290 -27.77 36.57 21.14
C ALA A 290 -28.33 37.37 19.94
N LYS A 291 -27.84 37.13 18.75
CA LYS A 291 -28.31 37.74 17.50
C LYS A 291 -29.75 37.32 17.16
N LEU A 292 -30.08 36.04 17.31
CA LEU A 292 -31.39 35.49 17.03
C LEU A 292 -32.42 35.93 18.08
N GLU A 293 -32.05 36.01 19.34
CA GLU A 293 -32.90 36.53 20.42
C GLU A 293 -33.27 37.97 20.16
N LYS A 294 -32.30 38.84 19.81
CA LYS A 294 -32.60 40.23 19.41
C LYS A 294 -33.46 40.31 18.14
N SER A 295 -33.23 39.42 17.18
CA SER A 295 -34.04 39.36 15.95
C SER A 295 -35.48 38.93 16.22
N LEU A 296 -35.71 38.15 17.27
CA LEU A 296 -37.06 37.68 17.63
C LEU A 296 -37.99 38.81 18.06
N GLU A 297 -37.45 39.87 18.70
CA GLU A 297 -38.19 41.03 19.16
C GLU A 297 -38.87 41.79 18.02
N THR A 298 -38.34 41.75 16.80
CA THR A 298 -38.85 42.50 15.65
C THR A 298 -39.26 41.61 14.47
N ALA A 299 -39.32 40.30 14.66
CA ALA A 299 -39.55 39.35 13.59
C ALA A 299 -40.98 39.36 13.07
N ARG A 300 -41.14 39.42 11.74
CA ARG A 300 -42.46 39.25 11.08
C ARG A 300 -43.00 37.82 11.14
N THR A 301 -42.11 36.82 11.30
CA THR A 301 -42.38 35.39 11.42
C THR A 301 -41.61 34.81 12.61
N PRO A 302 -42.09 35.04 13.86
CA PRO A 302 -41.37 34.62 15.07
C PRO A 302 -41.07 33.13 15.12
N GLU A 303 -42.01 32.28 14.71
CA GLU A 303 -41.85 30.81 14.69
C GLU A 303 -40.65 30.29 13.90
N LYS A 304 -40.28 30.96 12.79
CA LYS A 304 -39.10 30.60 11.99
C LYS A 304 -37.82 30.95 12.72
N VAL A 305 -37.81 32.08 13.44
CA VAL A 305 -36.63 32.51 14.23
C VAL A 305 -36.50 31.62 15.45
N GLU A 306 -37.58 31.28 16.14
CA GLU A 306 -37.60 30.37 17.29
C GLU A 306 -37.03 28.97 16.92
N ARG A 307 -37.46 28.42 15.78
CA ARG A 307 -36.95 27.13 15.30
C ARG A 307 -35.43 27.19 15.08
N LYS A 308 -34.94 28.26 14.46
CA LYS A 308 -33.52 28.47 14.22
C LYS A 308 -32.76 28.66 15.54
N LEU A 309 -33.34 29.42 16.49
CA LEU A 309 -32.78 29.63 17.82
C LEU A 309 -32.64 28.28 18.58
N ALA A 310 -33.67 27.46 18.55
CA ALA A 310 -33.63 26.13 19.17
C ALA A 310 -32.52 25.23 18.57
N ASP A 311 -32.36 25.26 17.25
CA ASP A 311 -31.28 24.51 16.57
C ASP A 311 -29.87 25.00 16.99
N VAL A 312 -29.66 26.34 17.03
CA VAL A 312 -28.37 26.91 17.44
C VAL A 312 -28.09 26.66 18.94
N ARG A 313 -29.10 26.74 19.81
CA ARG A 313 -28.95 26.39 21.24
C ARG A 313 -28.51 24.94 21.42
N LYS A 314 -29.10 24.00 20.69
CA LYS A 314 -28.68 22.59 20.69
C LYS A 314 -27.21 22.40 20.23
N LYS A 315 -26.79 23.17 19.22
CA LYS A 315 -25.37 23.15 18.75
C LYS A 315 -24.43 23.74 19.80
N HIS A 316 -24.85 24.82 20.48
CA HIS A 316 -24.06 25.43 21.56
C HIS A 316 -23.90 24.48 22.74
N GLU A 317 -24.97 23.82 23.21
CA GLU A 317 -24.84 22.78 24.25
C GLU A 317 -23.93 21.63 23.87
N ALA A 318 -23.98 21.20 22.58
CA ALA A 318 -23.05 20.18 22.08
C ALA A 318 -21.59 20.69 22.08
N ALA A 319 -21.39 21.97 21.75
CA ALA A 319 -20.04 22.58 21.79
C ALA A 319 -19.51 22.69 23.22
N LEU A 320 -20.34 23.06 24.21
CA LEU A 320 -19.96 23.07 25.63
C LEU A 320 -19.47 21.70 26.10
N ARG A 321 -20.20 20.62 25.79
CA ARG A 321 -19.76 19.24 26.12
C ARG A 321 -18.48 18.87 25.44
N ARG A 322 -18.24 19.38 24.22
CA ARG A 322 -16.97 19.13 23.49
C ARG A 322 -15.79 19.86 24.11
N VAL A 323 -15.98 21.11 24.54
CA VAL A 323 -14.95 21.88 25.30
C VAL A 323 -14.59 21.16 26.60
N GLU A 324 -15.59 20.69 27.37
CA GLU A 324 -15.33 19.90 28.58
C GLU A 324 -14.53 18.62 28.28
N THR A 325 -14.84 17.94 27.17
CA THR A 325 -14.11 16.74 26.74
C THR A 325 -12.68 17.10 26.29
N ALA A 326 -12.50 18.24 25.60
CA ALA A 326 -11.20 18.69 25.15
C ALA A 326 -10.27 19.00 26.33
N HIS A 327 -10.76 19.62 27.41
CA HIS A 327 -9.99 19.78 28.64
C HIS A 327 -9.52 18.45 29.27
N LYS A 328 -10.32 17.38 29.15
CA LYS A 328 -9.89 16.05 29.60
C LYS A 328 -8.73 15.52 28.75
N TYR A 329 -8.71 15.82 27.44
CA TYR A 329 -7.58 15.42 26.59
C TYR A 329 -6.30 16.17 26.93
N GLU A 330 -6.34 17.45 27.30
CA GLU A 330 -5.15 18.18 27.77
C GLU A 330 -4.50 17.51 28.98
N THR A 331 -5.29 16.85 29.84
CA THR A 331 -4.74 16.10 30.99
C THR A 331 -4.02 14.81 30.60
N VAL A 332 -4.27 14.28 29.38
CA VAL A 332 -3.57 13.11 28.83
C VAL A 332 -2.21 13.50 28.28
N GLY A 333 -2.11 14.65 27.60
CA GLY A 333 -0.86 15.18 27.05
C GLY A 333 -1.11 16.26 26.00
N ALA A 334 -0.07 17.00 25.65
CA ALA A 334 -0.14 18.03 24.62
C ALA A 334 -0.39 17.48 23.22
N HIS A 335 0.19 16.32 22.94
CA HIS A 335 0.05 15.61 21.66
C HIS A 335 -0.29 14.14 21.92
N ILE A 336 -1.50 13.72 21.62
CA ILE A 336 -1.94 12.33 21.83
C ILE A 336 -1.75 11.55 20.53
N PRO A 337 -0.88 10.52 20.49
CA PRO A 337 -0.71 9.70 19.31
C PRO A 337 -1.96 8.84 19.09
N ALA A 338 -2.57 8.93 17.91
CA ALA A 338 -3.85 8.29 17.62
C ALA A 338 -3.79 7.25 16.49
N ALA A 339 -2.82 7.39 15.57
CA ALA A 339 -2.55 6.42 14.51
C ALA A 339 -1.10 6.54 14.06
N ALA A 340 -0.57 5.45 13.52
CA ALA A 340 0.78 5.39 12.94
C ALA A 340 0.78 4.58 11.64
N ALA A 341 1.68 4.92 10.72
CA ALA A 341 1.88 4.18 9.50
C ALA A 341 3.32 4.28 8.97
N LEU A 342 3.81 3.17 8.41
CA LEU A 342 5.06 3.09 7.66
C LEU A 342 4.75 3.10 6.17
N PHE A 343 5.42 3.98 5.44
CA PHE A 343 5.42 4.04 4.00
C PHE A 343 6.79 3.71 3.43
N ILE A 344 6.79 3.00 2.30
CA ILE A 344 8.01 2.75 1.54
C ILE A 344 7.89 3.48 0.19
N TRP A 345 8.85 4.36 -0.06
CA TRP A 345 8.98 5.10 -1.31
C TRP A 345 9.84 4.31 -2.29
N HIS A 346 9.25 3.89 -3.37
CA HIS A 346 9.92 3.35 -4.54
C HIS A 346 9.69 4.32 -5.73
N PRO A 347 10.61 4.45 -6.70
CA PRO A 347 10.42 5.35 -7.84
C PRO A 347 9.10 5.17 -8.60
N ARG A 348 8.51 3.99 -8.52
CA ARG A 348 7.26 3.66 -9.20
C ARG A 348 6.01 3.80 -8.33
N GLU A 349 6.13 3.69 -7.01
CA GLU A 349 4.99 3.68 -6.11
C GLU A 349 5.34 4.07 -4.67
N CYS A 350 4.34 4.55 -3.93
CA CYS A 350 4.40 4.70 -2.49
C CYS A 350 3.57 3.60 -1.84
N VAL A 351 4.19 2.77 -1.00
CA VAL A 351 3.55 1.59 -0.39
C VAL A 351 3.22 1.84 1.06
N TYR A 352 1.94 1.72 1.42
CA TYR A 352 1.45 1.71 2.81
C TYR A 352 1.63 0.31 3.40
N LEU A 353 2.71 0.10 4.17
CA LEU A 353 3.18 -1.24 4.52
C LEU A 353 2.72 -1.73 5.89
N PHE A 354 2.92 -0.94 6.95
CA PHE A 354 2.50 -1.24 8.32
C PHE A 354 1.71 -0.10 8.91
N SER A 355 0.76 -0.42 9.78
CA SER A 355 -0.01 0.63 10.47
C SER A 355 -0.73 0.13 11.70
N GLY A 356 -1.05 1.08 12.56
CA GLY A 356 -1.90 0.89 13.72
C GLY A 356 -2.72 2.13 14.05
N SER A 357 -3.72 1.95 14.91
CA SER A 357 -4.52 3.05 15.44
C SER A 357 -5.10 2.71 16.80
N ASP A 358 -5.18 3.71 17.68
CA ASP A 358 -5.88 3.59 18.95
C ASP A 358 -7.40 3.77 18.76
N ALA A 359 -8.16 2.72 19.06
CA ALA A 359 -9.61 2.72 18.95
C ALA A 359 -10.29 3.75 19.87
N THR A 360 -9.63 4.16 20.97
CA THR A 360 -10.10 5.20 21.89
C THR A 360 -10.33 6.53 21.17
N TYR A 361 -9.48 6.80 20.16
CA TYR A 361 -9.48 8.03 19.38
C TYR A 361 -10.05 7.85 17.97
N ALA A 362 -10.74 6.75 17.67
CA ALA A 362 -11.29 6.45 16.35
C ALA A 362 -12.12 7.58 15.73
N LYS A 363 -12.84 8.36 16.56
CA LYS A 363 -13.67 9.50 16.13
C LYS A 363 -12.91 10.68 15.53
N PHE A 364 -11.58 10.70 15.70
CA PHE A 364 -10.69 11.71 15.10
C PHE A 364 -10.24 11.35 13.70
N TYR A 365 -10.46 10.12 13.24
CA TYR A 365 -10.07 9.64 11.91
C TYR A 365 -8.59 9.85 11.57
N ALA A 366 -7.72 9.68 12.56
CA ALA A 366 -6.28 9.93 12.47
C ALA A 366 -5.62 9.08 11.35
N ALA A 367 -5.99 7.79 11.22
CA ALA A 367 -5.50 6.95 10.12
C ALA A 367 -5.89 7.49 8.74
N THR A 368 -7.09 8.06 8.58
CA THR A 368 -7.53 8.69 7.34
C THR A 368 -6.72 9.95 7.03
N ALA A 369 -6.36 10.73 8.07
CA ALA A 369 -5.51 11.91 7.91
C ALA A 369 -4.09 11.54 7.42
N ILE A 370 -3.48 10.45 7.94
CA ILE A 370 -2.18 9.97 7.46
C ILE A 370 -2.23 9.63 5.97
N GLN A 371 -3.25 8.88 5.54
CA GLN A 371 -3.38 8.49 4.13
C GLN A 371 -3.49 9.73 3.22
N HIS A 372 -4.32 10.69 3.62
CA HIS A 372 -4.51 11.91 2.86
C HIS A 372 -3.22 12.75 2.78
N HIS A 373 -2.51 12.89 3.88
CA HIS A 373 -1.24 13.59 3.97
C HIS A 373 -0.19 12.99 3.00
N VAL A 374 0.03 11.67 3.08
CA VAL A 374 1.05 11.00 2.25
C VAL A 374 0.65 10.96 0.77
N MET A 375 -0.63 10.84 0.43
CA MET A 375 -1.07 10.99 -0.96
C MET A 375 -0.82 12.41 -1.50
N GLY A 376 -0.94 13.44 -0.65
CA GLY A 376 -0.53 14.81 -1.00
C GLY A 376 0.96 14.87 -1.32
N GLU A 377 1.81 14.28 -0.49
CA GLU A 377 3.25 14.17 -0.75
C GLU A 377 3.56 13.35 -2.02
N CYS A 378 2.79 12.29 -2.32
CA CYS A 378 2.93 11.57 -3.58
C CYS A 378 2.74 12.49 -4.79
N ILE A 379 1.71 13.33 -4.78
CA ILE A 379 1.45 14.30 -5.86
C ILE A 379 2.62 15.29 -5.98
N GLU A 380 3.11 15.83 -4.87
CA GLU A 380 4.23 16.77 -4.84
C GLU A 380 5.54 16.15 -5.38
N ARG A 381 5.78 14.88 -5.07
CA ARG A 381 6.98 14.12 -5.50
C ARG A 381 6.82 13.50 -6.90
N GLY A 382 5.65 13.59 -7.54
CA GLY A 382 5.38 12.98 -8.84
C GLY A 382 5.21 11.47 -8.80
N CYS A 383 4.95 10.88 -7.64
CA CYS A 383 4.68 9.46 -7.46
C CYS A 383 3.17 9.19 -7.63
N MET A 384 2.77 8.74 -8.82
CA MET A 384 1.35 8.65 -9.18
C MET A 384 0.68 7.33 -8.80
N ARG A 385 1.41 6.32 -8.32
CA ARG A 385 0.87 5.03 -7.89
C ARG A 385 0.94 4.91 -6.37
N TYR A 386 -0.22 4.90 -5.71
CA TYR A 386 -0.31 4.70 -4.28
C TYR A 386 -0.82 3.29 -3.97
N ASN A 387 0.02 2.50 -3.31
CA ASN A 387 -0.25 1.11 -3.03
C ASN A 387 -0.64 0.92 -1.56
N PHE A 388 -1.91 0.70 -1.30
CA PHE A 388 -2.42 0.37 0.04
C PHE A 388 -2.00 -1.03 0.51
N TYR A 389 -1.28 -1.77 -0.33
CA TYR A 389 -0.82 -3.13 -0.07
C TYR A 389 -1.96 -4.13 0.12
N GLY A 390 -1.68 -5.22 0.89
CA GLY A 390 -2.50 -6.41 0.95
C GLY A 390 -3.96 -6.22 1.37
N ILE A 391 -4.86 -6.92 0.70
CA ILE A 391 -6.22 -7.24 1.12
C ILE A 391 -6.41 -8.75 1.00
N ASN A 392 -7.50 -9.29 1.54
CA ASN A 392 -7.72 -10.75 1.51
C ASN A 392 -8.44 -11.28 0.26
N GLY A 393 -8.90 -10.41 -0.64
CA GLY A 393 -9.61 -10.81 -1.87
C GLY A 393 -11.06 -11.28 -1.65
N VAL A 394 -11.64 -11.05 -0.48
CA VAL A 394 -13.05 -11.34 -0.18
C VAL A 394 -13.88 -10.07 -0.31
N PHE A 395 -14.72 -9.97 -1.33
CA PHE A 395 -15.46 -8.75 -1.65
C PHE A 395 -16.96 -8.82 -1.31
N ASP A 396 -17.55 -9.99 -1.29
CA ASP A 396 -18.98 -10.24 -1.21
C ASP A 396 -19.48 -10.69 0.18
N ASN A 397 -18.57 -10.94 1.13
CA ASN A 397 -18.94 -11.34 2.50
C ASN A 397 -18.90 -10.13 3.46
N PRO A 398 -20.07 -9.61 3.91
CA PRO A 398 -20.12 -8.48 4.84
C PRO A 398 -19.62 -8.83 6.25
N ASN A 399 -19.50 -10.12 6.59
CA ASN A 399 -19.04 -10.60 7.89
C ASN A 399 -17.57 -11.05 7.86
N ASP A 400 -16.86 -10.80 6.76
CA ASP A 400 -15.44 -11.15 6.65
C ASP A 400 -14.61 -10.31 7.64
N PRO A 401 -13.64 -10.90 8.38
CA PRO A 401 -12.77 -10.17 9.30
C PRO A 401 -11.97 -9.04 8.63
N GLY A 402 -11.62 -9.17 7.34
CA GLY A 402 -10.93 -8.16 6.54
C GLY A 402 -11.83 -7.05 5.98
N ARG A 403 -13.16 -7.16 6.17
CA ARG A 403 -14.13 -6.24 5.58
C ARG A 403 -13.87 -4.77 5.95
N GLY A 404 -13.60 -4.50 7.22
CA GLY A 404 -13.34 -3.13 7.68
C GLY A 404 -12.09 -2.51 7.05
N LEU A 405 -11.03 -3.32 6.83
CA LEU A 405 -9.83 -2.86 6.14
C LEU A 405 -10.09 -2.60 4.65
N LEU A 406 -10.84 -3.47 3.98
CA LEU A 406 -11.24 -3.29 2.59
C LEU A 406 -12.08 -2.01 2.42
N GLU A 407 -13.11 -1.81 3.24
CA GLU A 407 -13.96 -0.61 3.19
C GLU A 407 -13.19 0.68 3.48
N PHE A 408 -12.22 0.63 4.39
CA PHE A 408 -11.32 1.75 4.63
C PHE A 408 -10.54 2.12 3.36
N LYS A 409 -9.93 1.15 2.68
CA LYS A 409 -9.19 1.38 1.44
C LYS A 409 -10.12 1.82 0.30
N GLN A 410 -11.28 1.18 0.13
CA GLN A 410 -12.30 1.54 -0.85
C GLN A 410 -12.78 2.98 -0.70
N GLY A 411 -12.80 3.51 0.52
CA GLY A 411 -13.15 4.90 0.78
C GLY A 411 -12.31 5.93 0.02
N PHE A 412 -11.10 5.56 -0.40
CA PHE A 412 -10.21 6.41 -1.20
C PHE A 412 -10.43 6.27 -2.71
N GLU A 413 -11.35 5.43 -3.16
CA GLU A 413 -11.70 5.23 -4.58
C GLU A 413 -10.48 4.81 -5.42
N GLY A 414 -10.19 3.52 -5.44
CA GLY A 414 -9.07 2.93 -6.15
C GLY A 414 -9.48 1.69 -6.95
N TYR A 415 -8.55 0.78 -7.12
CA TYR A 415 -8.72 -0.47 -7.86
C TYR A 415 -7.94 -1.61 -7.20
N VAL A 416 -8.14 -2.81 -7.68
CA VAL A 416 -7.51 -4.01 -7.13
C VAL A 416 -6.65 -4.68 -8.20
N GLU A 417 -5.43 -5.03 -7.84
CA GLU A 417 -4.59 -5.97 -8.58
C GLU A 417 -4.63 -7.34 -7.92
N GLU A 418 -5.05 -8.32 -8.69
CA GLU A 418 -4.97 -9.73 -8.38
C GLU A 418 -3.70 -10.27 -9.02
N LEU A 419 -2.66 -10.50 -8.22
CA LEU A 419 -1.36 -10.96 -8.72
C LEU A 419 -1.41 -12.43 -9.15
N MET A 420 -0.43 -12.87 -9.95
CA MET A 420 -0.31 -14.26 -10.39
C MET A 420 -0.22 -15.27 -9.24
N GLY A 421 0.33 -14.88 -8.09
CA GLY A 421 0.44 -15.72 -6.91
C GLY A 421 1.76 -16.49 -6.85
N TYR A 422 1.70 -17.68 -6.22
CA TYR A 422 2.88 -18.48 -5.89
C TYR A 422 3.17 -19.53 -6.96
N PHE A 423 4.47 -19.65 -7.28
CA PHE A 423 5.00 -20.71 -8.10
C PHE A 423 6.13 -21.40 -7.34
N GLU A 424 6.19 -22.71 -7.38
CA GLU A 424 7.26 -23.45 -6.75
C GLU A 424 7.77 -24.62 -7.59
N MET A 425 9.03 -24.96 -7.40
CA MET A 425 9.61 -26.17 -7.98
C MET A 425 10.55 -26.85 -7.00
N PRO A 426 10.57 -28.21 -6.97
CA PRO A 426 11.61 -28.95 -6.27
C PRO A 426 12.93 -28.77 -7.01
N VAL A 427 14.01 -28.49 -6.25
CA VAL A 427 15.36 -28.32 -6.77
C VAL A 427 16.20 -29.57 -6.56
N ARG A 428 15.96 -30.27 -5.45
CA ARG A 428 16.55 -31.59 -5.17
C ARG A 428 15.55 -32.69 -5.51
N PRO A 429 16.01 -33.88 -5.93
CA PRO A 429 15.12 -35.05 -5.97
C PRO A 429 14.53 -35.27 -4.58
N ALA A 430 13.24 -35.63 -4.53
CA ALA A 430 12.65 -36.13 -3.29
C ALA A 430 13.46 -37.35 -2.83
N VAL A 431 13.98 -37.31 -1.57
CA VAL A 431 14.74 -38.41 -0.99
C VAL A 431 13.80 -39.51 -0.58
#